data_389d3513c66cf13b58e949473ad383d1
#
_entry.id   389d3513c66cf13b58e949473ad383d1
#
_cell.length_a   1.000
_cell.length_b   1.000
_cell.length_c   1.000
_cell.angle_alpha   90.00
_cell.angle_beta   90.00
_cell.angle_gamma   90.00
#
_symmetry.space_group_name_H-M   'P 1'
#
loop_
_entity.id
_entity.type
_entity.pdbx_description
1 polymer ?
#
loop_
_entity_poly.entity_id
_entity_poly.type
_entity_poly.pdbx_seq_one_letter_code
_entity_poly.pdbx_strand_id
1 'polypeptide(L)'
;MNQYGYFADEVCEYVITNPQTPVKWINYLGSLDFGGFVDQTGGMLICRQDPALNRITRYLTQDPPSGFRGTTLYLRIPKEEGGYEVFSPFFVPTLTSFDRYECRVGLGYSTFISEMRGLRTEIRVFIPLGEQVLIQQVTVTNLSESAQVVDLVPVVEYTHPDALKQLINADWVPQTMQSYLDAEDAGFKILSQAPFMFKELWRNFFTANLPVSSFESDRQVFLGENGYGSWASPGVLQERELSNSLALRGDNIAALMLHLGEIPEGESRAAIVLLGQAEGVEGAKPSISEFSDPVHVDKAFEALKAFWKAKLSVAQVATPDPDLDRMINIHNPRQCYITMNWSRYLSLYQLGFG
;
A
#
# COMPACT_ATOMS: atom_id res chain seq x y z
N MET A 1 22.59 -13.45 -16.63
CA MET A 1 22.05 -12.32 -15.85
C MET A 1 20.62 -12.64 -15.45
N ASN A 2 20.26 -12.39 -14.19
CA ASN A 2 18.88 -12.54 -13.79
C ASN A 2 18.03 -11.49 -14.51
N GLN A 3 17.02 -11.92 -15.24
CA GLN A 3 16.18 -11.07 -16.10
C GLN A 3 15.36 -10.04 -15.29
N TYR A 4 15.16 -10.27 -13.99
CA TYR A 4 14.19 -9.51 -13.20
C TYR A 4 14.82 -8.65 -12.10
N GLY A 5 16.07 -8.91 -11.71
CA GLY A 5 16.69 -8.15 -10.63
C GLY A 5 18.02 -8.75 -10.13
N TYR A 6 18.47 -8.26 -8.99
CA TYR A 6 19.74 -8.65 -8.37
C TYR A 6 19.68 -8.55 -6.83
N PHE A 7 20.61 -9.24 -6.15
CA PHE A 7 20.79 -9.15 -4.71
C PHE A 7 21.69 -7.97 -4.33
N ALA A 8 21.25 -7.15 -3.38
CA ALA A 8 22.00 -6.08 -2.73
C ALA A 8 22.31 -6.54 -1.30
N ASP A 9 23.33 -7.40 -1.16
CA ASP A 9 23.62 -8.14 0.09
C ASP A 9 24.00 -7.23 1.24
N GLU A 10 24.67 -6.11 0.97
CA GLU A 10 25.08 -5.12 1.96
C GLU A 10 23.91 -4.47 2.73
N VAL A 11 22.73 -4.47 2.14
CA VAL A 11 21.47 -3.96 2.74
C VAL A 11 20.42 -5.06 2.96
N CYS A 12 20.77 -6.32 2.64
CA CYS A 12 19.87 -7.47 2.73
C CYS A 12 18.59 -7.32 1.90
N GLU A 13 18.71 -6.76 0.70
CA GLU A 13 17.61 -6.55 -0.23
C GLU A 13 17.74 -7.40 -1.51
N TYR A 14 16.61 -7.74 -2.11
CA TYR A 14 16.55 -8.13 -3.51
C TYR A 14 15.90 -6.99 -4.30
N VAL A 15 16.59 -6.49 -5.31
CA VAL A 15 16.14 -5.36 -6.14
C VAL A 15 15.51 -5.89 -7.42
N ILE A 16 14.21 -5.72 -7.58
CA ILE A 16 13.46 -6.06 -8.80
C ILE A 16 13.49 -4.85 -9.70
N THR A 17 14.07 -5.01 -10.89
CA THR A 17 14.20 -3.93 -11.89
C THR A 17 13.19 -4.03 -13.04
N ASN A 18 12.48 -5.16 -13.13
CA ASN A 18 11.42 -5.36 -14.09
C ASN A 18 10.12 -5.75 -13.34
N PRO A 19 9.09 -4.87 -13.30
CA PRO A 19 7.84 -5.16 -12.59
C PRO A 19 7.03 -6.31 -13.21
N GLN A 20 7.28 -6.65 -14.47
CA GLN A 20 6.59 -7.71 -15.23
C GLN A 20 7.18 -9.10 -14.94
N THR A 21 7.18 -9.49 -13.67
CA THR A 21 7.57 -10.84 -13.26
C THR A 21 6.55 -11.88 -13.71
N PRO A 22 6.93 -13.17 -13.89
CA PRO A 22 6.01 -14.21 -14.40
C PRO A 22 4.78 -14.44 -13.53
N VAL A 23 4.92 -14.24 -12.24
CA VAL A 23 3.86 -14.25 -11.22
C VAL A 23 4.11 -13.08 -10.27
N LYS A 24 3.12 -12.71 -9.46
CA LYS A 24 3.33 -11.71 -8.41
C LYS A 24 4.35 -12.21 -7.39
N TRP A 25 5.40 -11.43 -7.18
CA TRP A 25 6.39 -11.65 -6.13
C TRP A 25 6.04 -10.83 -4.92
N ILE A 26 5.85 -11.49 -3.80
CA ILE A 26 5.34 -10.89 -2.58
C ILE A 26 6.42 -10.76 -1.51
N ASN A 27 6.33 -9.72 -0.71
CA ASN A 27 7.11 -9.50 0.50
C ASN A 27 6.19 -9.40 1.71
N TYR A 28 6.41 -10.22 2.73
CA TYR A 28 5.64 -10.20 3.96
C TYR A 28 6.01 -9.01 4.84
N LEU A 29 4.99 -8.37 5.42
CA LEU A 29 5.07 -7.19 6.29
C LEU A 29 4.39 -7.46 7.63
N GLY A 30 4.94 -6.88 8.71
CA GLY A 30 4.32 -6.95 10.02
C GLY A 30 4.39 -8.33 10.70
N SER A 31 3.35 -8.66 11.42
CA SER A 31 3.21 -9.88 12.22
C SER A 31 1.80 -10.46 12.13
N LEU A 32 1.52 -11.52 12.92
CA LEU A 32 0.16 -12.07 13.05
C LEU A 32 -0.85 -11.06 13.59
N ASP A 33 -0.43 -10.18 14.51
CA ASP A 33 -1.36 -9.23 15.11
C ASP A 33 -1.88 -8.22 14.08
N PHE A 34 -1.00 -7.76 13.21
CA PHE A 34 -1.34 -6.94 12.05
C PHE A 34 -0.24 -7.10 10.99
N GLY A 35 -0.63 -7.52 9.81
CA GLY A 35 0.34 -7.80 8.75
C GLY A 35 -0.28 -8.26 7.46
N GLY A 36 0.56 -8.84 6.64
CA GLY A 36 0.19 -9.35 5.32
C GLY A 36 1.37 -9.34 4.37
N PHE A 37 1.13 -8.93 3.13
CA PHE A 37 2.20 -8.79 2.15
C PHE A 37 1.93 -7.68 1.15
N VAL A 38 2.99 -7.21 0.52
CA VAL A 38 2.97 -6.32 -0.64
C VAL A 38 3.59 -7.04 -1.84
N ASP A 39 3.00 -6.91 -3.02
CA ASP A 39 3.61 -7.42 -4.25
C ASP A 39 4.52 -6.37 -4.92
N GLN A 40 5.30 -6.82 -5.90
CA GLN A 40 6.27 -5.96 -6.59
C GLN A 40 5.62 -4.82 -7.42
N THR A 41 4.32 -4.74 -7.50
CA THR A 41 3.58 -3.67 -8.19
C THR A 41 2.65 -2.90 -7.26
N GLY A 42 2.90 -2.96 -5.94
CA GLY A 42 2.22 -2.18 -4.93
C GLY A 42 0.86 -2.70 -4.49
N GLY A 43 0.40 -3.84 -5.02
CA GLY A 43 -0.80 -4.51 -4.53
C GLY A 43 -0.56 -5.10 -3.14
N MET A 44 -1.53 -4.99 -2.22
CA MET A 44 -1.34 -5.42 -0.83
C MET A 44 -2.51 -6.24 -0.33
N LEU A 45 -2.18 -7.36 0.34
CA LEU A 45 -3.11 -8.06 1.22
C LEU A 45 -2.75 -7.70 2.65
N ILE A 46 -3.65 -7.02 3.34
CA ILE A 46 -3.48 -6.62 4.74
C ILE A 46 -4.64 -7.17 5.56
N CYS A 47 -4.31 -7.70 6.73
CA CYS A 47 -5.27 -8.25 7.68
C CYS A 47 -4.79 -8.07 9.12
N ARG A 48 -5.72 -8.22 10.05
CA ARG A 48 -5.45 -8.34 11.48
C ARG A 48 -5.68 -9.78 11.89
N GLN A 49 -4.69 -10.44 12.46
CA GLN A 49 -4.74 -11.85 12.92
C GLN A 49 -5.08 -12.85 11.80
N ASP A 50 -6.34 -13.07 11.51
CA ASP A 50 -6.82 -14.07 10.56
C ASP A 50 -7.27 -13.43 9.25
N PRO A 51 -6.61 -13.71 8.11
CA PRO A 51 -7.00 -13.17 6.80
C PRO A 51 -8.34 -13.68 6.29
N ALA A 52 -8.91 -14.74 6.87
CA ALA A 52 -10.25 -15.20 6.53
C ALA A 52 -11.33 -14.33 7.17
N LEU A 53 -11.10 -13.86 8.42
CA LEU A 53 -12.12 -13.19 9.23
C LEU A 53 -11.85 -11.70 9.50
N ASN A 54 -10.61 -11.23 9.28
CA ASN A 54 -10.22 -9.85 9.56
C ASN A 54 -9.42 -9.23 8.40
N ARG A 55 -9.78 -9.53 7.18
CA ARG A 55 -9.15 -8.96 5.99
C ARG A 55 -9.57 -7.51 5.80
N ILE A 56 -8.62 -6.68 5.40
CA ILE A 56 -8.84 -5.25 5.15
C ILE A 56 -8.92 -4.97 3.65
N THR A 57 -7.91 -5.40 2.90
CA THR A 57 -7.79 -5.07 1.48
C THR A 57 -8.30 -6.19 0.58
N ARG A 58 -8.89 -5.81 -0.56
CA ARG A 58 -9.36 -6.75 -1.58
C ARG A 58 -8.21 -7.17 -2.50
N TYR A 59 -7.50 -8.23 -2.10
CA TYR A 59 -6.45 -8.84 -2.91
C TYR A 59 -6.87 -10.22 -3.37
N LEU A 60 -7.13 -10.37 -4.67
CA LEU A 60 -7.51 -11.64 -5.29
C LEU A 60 -6.33 -12.17 -6.10
N THR A 61 -5.84 -13.36 -5.73
CA THR A 61 -4.67 -13.99 -6.38
C THR A 61 -5.01 -14.51 -7.79
N GLN A 62 -6.28 -14.75 -8.06
CA GLN A 62 -6.77 -15.24 -9.34
C GLN A 62 -6.86 -14.15 -10.42
N ASP A 63 -6.85 -12.87 -10.04
CA ASP A 63 -6.86 -11.79 -11.00
C ASP A 63 -5.59 -11.80 -11.86
N PRO A 64 -5.66 -11.36 -13.12
CA PRO A 64 -4.48 -11.20 -13.96
C PRO A 64 -3.40 -10.36 -13.27
N PRO A 65 -2.10 -10.59 -13.53
CA PRO A 65 -1.03 -9.80 -12.93
C PRO A 65 -1.13 -8.28 -13.19
N SER A 66 -1.81 -7.88 -14.26
CA SER A 66 -2.11 -6.47 -14.60
C SER A 66 -3.30 -5.90 -13.83
N GLY A 67 -4.08 -6.73 -13.14
CA GLY A 67 -5.25 -6.31 -12.37
C GLY A 67 -4.88 -5.56 -11.09
N PHE A 68 -5.69 -4.58 -10.74
CA PHE A 68 -5.60 -3.87 -9.47
C PHE A 68 -5.85 -4.83 -8.28
N ARG A 69 -5.05 -4.69 -7.23
CA ARG A 69 -5.12 -5.61 -6.08
C ARG A 69 -4.98 -4.87 -4.75
N GLY A 70 -6.09 -4.42 -4.22
CA GLY A 70 -6.25 -3.91 -2.88
C GLY A 70 -5.73 -2.50 -2.65
N THR A 71 -4.55 -2.14 -3.14
CA THR A 71 -3.99 -0.81 -2.99
C THR A 71 -3.30 -0.33 -4.26
N THR A 72 -3.31 0.96 -4.47
CA THR A 72 -2.47 1.66 -5.45
C THR A 72 -2.29 3.12 -5.06
N LEU A 73 -1.53 3.82 -5.86
CA LEU A 73 -1.30 5.25 -5.74
C LEU A 73 -1.25 5.83 -7.16
N TYR A 74 -1.98 6.91 -7.38
CA TYR A 74 -1.89 7.65 -8.62
C TYR A 74 -1.17 8.97 -8.39
N LEU A 75 -0.37 9.35 -9.37
CA LEU A 75 0.08 10.71 -9.57
C LEU A 75 -0.68 11.28 -10.75
N ARG A 76 -0.98 12.55 -10.69
CA ARG A 76 -1.53 13.29 -11.82
C ARG A 76 -0.86 14.64 -11.97
N ILE A 77 -0.65 15.03 -13.22
CA ILE A 77 -0.11 16.33 -13.63
C ILE A 77 -1.10 16.98 -14.60
N PRO A 78 -1.34 18.30 -14.50
CA PRO A 78 -2.24 18.99 -15.42
C PRO A 78 -1.66 18.99 -16.83
N LYS A 79 -2.54 18.87 -17.84
CA LYS A 79 -2.19 19.00 -19.25
C LYS A 79 -2.47 20.41 -19.74
N GLU A 80 -1.68 20.90 -20.71
CA GLU A 80 -1.89 22.20 -21.34
C GLU A 80 -3.26 22.32 -22.03
N GLU A 81 -3.74 21.22 -22.61
CA GLU A 81 -5.03 21.15 -23.32
C GLU A 81 -6.23 20.94 -22.36
N GLY A 82 -5.99 20.90 -21.06
CA GLY A 82 -6.99 20.60 -20.03
C GLY A 82 -7.04 19.12 -19.62
N GLY A 83 -7.61 18.87 -18.45
CA GLY A 83 -7.57 17.55 -17.82
C GLY A 83 -6.21 17.20 -17.22
N TYR A 84 -5.99 15.92 -16.93
CA TYR A 84 -4.81 15.44 -16.24
C TYR A 84 -4.17 14.25 -16.95
N GLU A 85 -2.85 14.17 -16.94
CA GLU A 85 -2.13 12.93 -17.18
C GLU A 85 -2.07 12.15 -15.87
N VAL A 86 -2.59 10.92 -15.88
CA VAL A 86 -2.72 10.07 -14.68
C VAL A 86 -1.86 8.82 -14.88
N PHE A 87 -1.04 8.50 -13.90
CA PHE A 87 -0.17 7.32 -13.91
C PHE A 87 0.08 6.79 -12.49
N SER A 88 0.51 5.54 -12.38
CA SER A 88 0.85 4.93 -11.09
C SER A 88 2.35 4.68 -10.99
N PRO A 89 3.02 5.10 -9.91
CA PRO A 89 4.41 4.79 -9.65
C PRO A 89 4.67 3.31 -9.34
N PHE A 90 3.62 2.52 -9.15
CA PHE A 90 3.69 1.09 -8.89
C PHE A 90 3.64 0.20 -10.14
N PHE A 91 3.45 0.71 -11.32
CA PHE A 91 3.17 0.02 -12.58
C PHE A 91 1.70 -0.40 -12.73
N VAL A 92 1.14 -1.17 -11.82
CA VAL A 92 -0.29 -1.51 -11.82
C VAL A 92 -1.04 -0.41 -11.06
N PRO A 93 -2.21 0.03 -11.56
CA PRO A 93 -3.00 -0.54 -12.65
C PRO A 93 -2.81 0.15 -14.01
N THR A 94 -2.04 1.22 -14.11
CA THR A 94 -1.94 2.04 -15.32
C THR A 94 -1.08 1.41 -16.42
N LEU A 95 -0.19 0.50 -16.05
CA LEU A 95 0.75 -0.19 -16.93
C LEU A 95 1.63 0.76 -17.75
N THR A 96 1.86 1.97 -17.22
CA THR A 96 2.69 2.98 -17.87
C THR A 96 4.16 2.55 -17.81
N SER A 97 4.88 2.71 -18.91
CA SER A 97 6.33 2.42 -18.95
C SER A 97 7.10 3.43 -18.12
N PHE A 98 8.18 2.96 -17.48
CA PHE A 98 9.09 3.75 -16.68
C PHE A 98 10.39 4.05 -17.46
N ASP A 99 11.01 5.18 -17.13
CA ASP A 99 12.43 5.44 -17.45
C ASP A 99 13.33 4.61 -16.52
N ARG A 100 12.91 4.45 -15.24
CA ARG A 100 13.55 3.60 -14.26
C ARG A 100 12.52 3.00 -13.30
N TYR A 101 12.71 1.74 -12.94
CA TYR A 101 11.91 1.05 -11.93
C TYR A 101 12.77 0.18 -11.04
N GLU A 102 12.56 0.30 -9.72
CA GLU A 102 13.11 -0.60 -8.71
C GLU A 102 12.04 -0.89 -7.66
N CYS A 103 11.85 -2.17 -7.36
CA CYS A 103 11.18 -2.60 -6.14
C CYS A 103 12.23 -3.29 -5.26
N ARG A 104 12.65 -2.62 -4.20
CA ARG A 104 13.61 -3.11 -3.22
C ARG A 104 12.91 -3.89 -2.14
N VAL A 105 13.07 -5.20 -2.17
CA VAL A 105 12.43 -6.15 -1.26
C VAL A 105 13.35 -6.37 -0.07
N GLY A 106 13.09 -5.64 1.00
CA GLY A 106 13.84 -5.75 2.26
C GLY A 106 13.18 -6.66 3.28
N LEU A 107 13.72 -6.68 4.48
CA LEU A 107 13.25 -7.50 5.60
C LEU A 107 12.11 -6.78 6.34
N GLY A 108 10.86 -7.17 6.04
CA GLY A 108 9.66 -6.58 6.61
C GLY A 108 9.29 -5.21 6.04
N TYR A 109 9.89 -4.80 4.93
CA TYR A 109 9.55 -3.58 4.18
C TYR A 109 9.79 -3.75 2.70
N SER A 110 9.17 -2.90 1.89
CA SER A 110 9.52 -2.73 0.48
C SER A 110 9.65 -1.25 0.13
N THR A 111 10.63 -0.90 -0.71
CA THR A 111 10.78 0.46 -1.24
C THR A 111 10.65 0.42 -2.75
N PHE A 112 9.71 1.20 -3.27
CA PHE A 112 9.48 1.35 -4.70
C PHE A 112 10.11 2.66 -5.16
N ILE A 113 10.93 2.60 -6.19
CA ILE A 113 11.54 3.77 -6.82
C ILE A 113 11.18 3.74 -8.30
N SER A 114 10.52 4.77 -8.77
CA SER A 114 10.15 4.89 -10.19
C SER A 114 10.48 6.26 -10.72
N GLU A 115 10.95 6.32 -11.97
CA GLU A 115 11.18 7.56 -12.70
C GLU A 115 10.32 7.54 -13.95
N MET A 116 9.51 8.56 -14.14
CA MET A 116 8.64 8.74 -15.30
C MET A 116 8.09 10.16 -15.35
N ARG A 117 7.85 10.68 -16.53
CA ARG A 117 7.30 12.03 -16.74
C ARG A 117 8.10 13.15 -16.08
N GLY A 118 9.41 12.98 -15.94
CA GLY A 118 10.25 13.94 -15.22
C GLY A 118 10.09 13.94 -13.71
N LEU A 119 9.36 12.97 -13.16
CA LEU A 119 9.21 12.79 -11.72
C LEU A 119 9.91 11.50 -11.28
N ARG A 120 10.60 11.57 -10.14
CA ARG A 120 11.04 10.41 -9.37
C ARG A 120 10.14 10.26 -8.15
N THR A 121 9.56 9.07 -8.01
CA THR A 121 8.75 8.73 -6.84
C THR A 121 9.45 7.63 -6.04
N GLU A 122 9.59 7.85 -4.75
CA GLU A 122 10.07 6.84 -3.80
C GLU A 122 8.97 6.57 -2.77
N ILE A 123 8.60 5.29 -2.60
CA ILE A 123 7.54 4.87 -1.69
C ILE A 123 8.09 3.77 -0.80
N ARG A 124 8.24 4.04 0.49
CA ARG A 124 8.61 3.07 1.49
C ARG A 124 7.36 2.52 2.17
N VAL A 125 7.18 1.20 2.14
CA VAL A 125 6.01 0.51 2.68
C VAL A 125 6.45 -0.42 3.79
N PHE A 126 5.92 -0.26 5.00
CA PHE A 126 6.19 -1.13 6.13
C PHE A 126 5.10 -1.03 7.20
N ILE A 127 5.15 -1.95 8.15
CA ILE A 127 4.31 -1.95 9.37
C ILE A 127 5.26 -1.81 10.55
N PRO A 128 5.11 -0.77 11.40
CA PRO A 128 5.89 -0.62 12.61
C PRO A 128 5.70 -1.80 13.57
N LEU A 129 6.72 -2.10 14.36
CA LEU A 129 6.68 -3.21 15.30
C LEU A 129 5.59 -3.01 16.37
N GLY A 130 4.66 -3.96 16.47
CA GLY A 130 3.58 -3.95 17.46
C GLY A 130 2.40 -3.04 17.12
N GLU A 131 2.41 -2.36 15.97
CA GLU A 131 1.38 -1.43 15.56
C GLU A 131 0.37 -2.05 14.57
N GLN A 132 -0.86 -1.53 14.59
CA GLN A 132 -1.93 -1.96 13.68
C GLN A 132 -2.15 -0.94 12.55
N VAL A 133 -1.05 -0.46 11.98
CA VAL A 133 -1.03 0.53 10.90
C VAL A 133 0.06 0.21 9.88
N LEU A 134 -0.32 0.21 8.62
CA LEU A 134 0.60 0.20 7.47
C LEU A 134 0.94 1.63 7.11
N ILE A 135 2.21 1.90 6.92
CA ILE A 135 2.75 3.19 6.51
C ILE A 135 3.22 3.11 5.06
N GLN A 136 2.78 4.07 4.25
CA GLN A 136 3.35 4.38 2.95
C GLN A 136 3.97 5.78 3.03
N GLN A 137 5.29 5.86 3.16
CA GLN A 137 6.03 7.12 3.13
C GLN A 137 6.40 7.41 1.67
N VAL A 138 5.81 8.46 1.12
CA VAL A 138 5.92 8.83 -0.30
C VAL A 138 6.76 10.09 -0.42
N THR A 139 7.75 10.08 -1.33
CA THR A 139 8.52 11.26 -1.72
C THR A 139 8.46 11.40 -3.23
N VAL A 140 8.05 12.57 -3.73
CA VAL A 140 8.02 12.91 -5.15
C VAL A 140 9.04 14.01 -5.40
N THR A 141 10.00 13.75 -6.28
CA THR A 141 11.06 14.68 -6.67
C THR A 141 10.89 15.06 -8.14
N ASN A 142 10.95 16.34 -8.43
CA ASN A 142 10.93 16.83 -9.80
C ASN A 142 12.33 16.75 -10.40
N LEU A 143 12.50 15.94 -11.45
CA LEU A 143 13.75 15.76 -12.22
C LEU A 143 13.75 16.58 -13.52
N SER A 144 12.65 17.27 -13.85
CA SER A 144 12.56 18.06 -15.07
C SER A 144 13.18 19.46 -14.88
N GLU A 145 13.47 20.13 -15.98
CA GLU A 145 14.07 21.48 -16.02
C GLU A 145 13.07 22.62 -15.68
N SER A 146 11.82 22.27 -15.38
CA SER A 146 10.76 23.25 -15.04
C SER A 146 9.94 22.77 -13.85
N ALA A 147 9.32 23.71 -13.14
CA ALA A 147 8.43 23.36 -12.05
C ALA A 147 7.23 22.54 -12.55
N GLN A 148 6.81 21.53 -11.78
CA GLN A 148 5.64 20.70 -12.08
C GLN A 148 4.61 20.79 -10.95
N VAL A 149 3.34 20.92 -11.31
CA VAL A 149 2.22 20.80 -10.36
C VAL A 149 1.82 19.33 -10.27
N VAL A 150 1.81 18.78 -9.06
CA VAL A 150 1.55 17.36 -8.85
C VAL A 150 0.49 17.16 -7.79
N ASP A 151 -0.46 16.26 -8.09
CA ASP A 151 -1.37 15.71 -7.11
C ASP A 151 -1.06 14.23 -6.87
N LEU A 152 -1.25 13.81 -5.62
CA LEU A 152 -1.08 12.45 -5.15
C LEU A 152 -2.44 11.89 -4.73
N VAL A 153 -2.83 10.72 -5.27
CA VAL A 153 -4.09 10.07 -4.95
C VAL A 153 -3.84 8.65 -4.50
N PRO A 154 -3.60 8.42 -3.20
CA PRO A 154 -3.55 7.08 -2.65
C PRO A 154 -4.95 6.46 -2.60
N VAL A 155 -5.03 5.16 -2.91
CA VAL A 155 -6.28 4.42 -2.99
C VAL A 155 -6.15 3.06 -2.33
N VAL A 156 -7.17 2.70 -1.55
CA VAL A 156 -7.38 1.33 -1.04
C VAL A 156 -8.76 0.82 -1.43
N GLU A 157 -8.84 -0.40 -1.93
CA GLU A 157 -10.09 -1.13 -2.09
C GLU A 157 -10.26 -2.09 -0.92
N TYR A 158 -11.36 -1.91 -0.19
CA TYR A 158 -11.68 -2.73 0.96
C TYR A 158 -12.39 -4.02 0.55
N THR A 159 -12.33 -5.00 1.43
CA THR A 159 -13.14 -6.22 1.37
C THR A 159 -13.94 -6.38 2.65
N HIS A 160 -14.95 -7.23 2.63
CA HIS A 160 -15.61 -7.63 3.88
C HIS A 160 -14.59 -8.34 4.78
N PRO A 161 -14.59 -8.10 6.10
CA PRO A 161 -13.67 -8.78 7.02
C PRO A 161 -13.69 -10.29 6.85
N ASP A 162 -14.88 -10.90 6.81
CA ASP A 162 -15.07 -12.30 6.41
C ASP A 162 -14.96 -12.41 4.87
N ALA A 163 -13.73 -12.61 4.41
CA ALA A 163 -13.41 -12.64 2.99
C ALA A 163 -14.03 -13.84 2.27
N LEU A 164 -14.22 -14.97 2.97
CA LEU A 164 -14.88 -16.13 2.41
C LEU A 164 -16.37 -15.87 2.20
N LYS A 165 -17.03 -15.24 3.18
CA LYS A 165 -18.44 -14.85 3.08
C LYS A 165 -18.67 -13.94 1.87
N GLN A 166 -17.79 -12.96 1.64
CA GLN A 166 -17.88 -12.11 0.48
C GLN A 166 -17.66 -12.88 -0.83
N LEU A 167 -16.70 -13.82 -0.86
CA LEU A 167 -16.41 -14.59 -2.08
C LEU A 167 -17.58 -15.49 -2.48
N ILE A 168 -18.28 -16.09 -1.52
CA ILE A 168 -19.41 -16.98 -1.74
C ILE A 168 -20.71 -16.20 -2.04
N ASN A 169 -20.85 -14.99 -1.49
CA ASN A 169 -22.06 -14.17 -1.59
C ASN A 169 -21.74 -12.77 -2.14
N ALA A 170 -20.99 -12.73 -3.25
CA ALA A 170 -20.46 -11.50 -3.83
C ALA A 170 -21.55 -10.51 -4.31
N ASP A 171 -22.75 -11.00 -4.57
CA ASP A 171 -23.89 -10.21 -5.02
C ASP A 171 -24.53 -9.36 -3.93
N TRP A 172 -24.48 -9.78 -2.66
CA TRP A 172 -25.15 -9.03 -1.60
C TRP A 172 -24.24 -8.61 -0.44
N VAL A 173 -23.15 -9.33 -0.13
CA VAL A 173 -22.29 -9.02 1.02
C VAL A 173 -21.70 -7.61 0.94
N PRO A 174 -21.27 -7.10 -0.22
CA PRO A 174 -20.82 -5.71 -0.34
C PRO A 174 -21.88 -4.68 0.08
N GLN A 175 -23.17 -5.01 -0.05
CA GLN A 175 -24.24 -4.11 0.37
C GLN A 175 -24.28 -3.89 1.90
N THR A 176 -23.56 -4.67 2.67
CA THR A 176 -23.43 -4.50 4.13
C THR A 176 -22.29 -3.57 4.53
N MET A 177 -21.42 -3.19 3.59
CA MET A 177 -20.25 -2.34 3.87
C MET A 177 -20.68 -0.87 3.88
N GLN A 178 -20.13 -0.12 4.83
CA GLN A 178 -20.37 1.32 4.96
C GLN A 178 -19.07 2.08 5.13
N SER A 179 -18.99 3.23 4.49
CA SER A 179 -17.93 4.21 4.68
C SER A 179 -18.38 5.33 5.61
N TYR A 180 -17.44 5.86 6.36
CA TYR A 180 -17.63 6.98 7.28
C TYR A 180 -16.53 8.01 7.03
N LEU A 181 -16.88 9.27 7.18
CA LEU A 181 -15.94 10.39 7.14
C LEU A 181 -15.90 11.02 8.53
N ASP A 182 -14.73 11.01 9.12
CA ASP A 182 -14.42 11.75 10.32
C ASP A 182 -13.50 12.92 9.91
N ALA A 183 -14.03 14.14 10.00
CA ALA A 183 -13.27 15.34 9.72
C ALA A 183 -12.62 15.83 11.02
N GLU A 184 -11.32 16.09 10.98
CA GLU A 184 -10.61 16.79 12.07
C GLU A 184 -10.37 18.25 11.70
N ASP A 185 -10.09 19.09 12.72
CA ASP A 185 -9.68 20.47 12.51
C ASP A 185 -8.40 20.53 11.66
N ALA A 186 -8.26 21.53 10.81
CA ALA A 186 -7.12 21.76 9.91
C ALA A 186 -7.07 20.95 8.61
N GLY A 187 -8.20 20.37 8.15
CA GLY A 187 -8.29 19.76 6.80
C GLY A 187 -7.85 18.29 6.73
N PHE A 188 -7.43 17.70 7.82
CA PHE A 188 -7.21 16.26 7.89
C PHE A 188 -8.55 15.52 7.85
N LYS A 189 -8.64 14.49 7.04
CA LYS A 189 -9.81 13.64 6.92
C LYS A 189 -9.42 12.18 7.15
N ILE A 190 -10.24 11.49 7.92
CA ILE A 190 -10.12 10.04 8.14
C ILE A 190 -11.30 9.40 7.45
N LEU A 191 -11.04 8.61 6.40
CA LEU A 191 -12.03 7.72 5.82
C LEU A 191 -11.97 6.40 6.54
N SER A 192 -13.07 6.01 7.15
CA SER A 192 -13.19 4.70 7.80
C SER A 192 -14.26 3.83 7.15
N GLN A 193 -14.13 2.52 7.32
CA GLN A 193 -15.00 1.54 6.69
C GLN A 193 -15.24 0.37 7.63
N ALA A 194 -16.50 -0.05 7.73
CA ALA A 194 -16.91 -1.24 8.46
C ALA A 194 -18.23 -1.82 7.92
N PRO A 195 -18.49 -3.12 8.13
CA PRO A 195 -19.80 -3.70 7.86
C PRO A 195 -20.80 -3.28 8.95
N PHE A 196 -21.98 -2.78 8.56
CA PHE A 196 -22.99 -2.30 9.51
C PHE A 196 -23.63 -3.41 10.38
N MET A 197 -23.51 -4.67 9.94
CA MET A 197 -24.08 -5.81 10.67
C MET A 197 -23.10 -6.50 11.64
N PHE A 198 -21.90 -5.96 11.81
CA PHE A 198 -20.91 -6.50 12.74
C PHE A 198 -21.11 -5.91 14.13
N LYS A 199 -21.00 -6.77 15.15
CA LYS A 199 -21.10 -6.34 16.56
C LYS A 199 -19.79 -5.73 17.08
N GLU A 200 -18.69 -5.99 16.40
CA GLU A 200 -17.37 -5.49 16.78
C GLU A 200 -17.22 -4.03 16.37
N LEU A 201 -16.60 -3.25 17.23
CA LEU A 201 -16.36 -1.81 16.99
C LEU A 201 -15.16 -1.54 16.08
N TRP A 202 -14.53 -2.57 15.54
CA TRP A 202 -13.36 -2.46 14.68
C TRP A 202 -13.71 -1.83 13.34
N ARG A 203 -12.92 -0.79 12.99
CA ARG A 203 -13.03 -0.09 11.71
C ARG A 203 -11.68 -0.04 11.02
N ASN A 204 -11.70 -0.22 9.71
CA ASN A 204 -10.58 0.13 8.88
C ASN A 204 -10.51 1.65 8.76
N PHE A 205 -9.32 2.25 8.80
CA PHE A 205 -9.13 3.69 8.58
C PHE A 205 -8.07 3.95 7.52
N PHE A 206 -8.25 5.04 6.78
CA PHE A 206 -7.34 5.51 5.76
C PHE A 206 -7.22 7.02 5.85
N THR A 207 -5.99 7.53 5.94
CA THR A 207 -5.72 8.96 6.10
C THR A 207 -4.32 9.31 5.61
N ALA A 208 -3.99 10.59 5.61
CA ALA A 208 -2.65 11.09 5.29
C ALA A 208 -2.25 12.23 6.23
N ASN A 209 -0.95 12.52 6.31
CA ASN A 209 -0.41 13.63 7.10
C ASN A 209 -0.50 14.99 6.39
N LEU A 210 -1.05 15.04 5.19
CA LEU A 210 -1.31 16.27 4.44
C LEU A 210 -2.81 16.59 4.46
N PRO A 211 -3.20 17.86 4.28
CA PRO A 211 -4.58 18.22 4.07
C PRO A 211 -5.20 17.46 2.90
N VAL A 212 -6.35 16.85 3.12
CA VAL A 212 -7.12 16.12 2.09
C VAL A 212 -8.13 17.11 1.49
N SER A 213 -7.92 17.52 0.25
CA SER A 213 -8.82 18.47 -0.43
C SER A 213 -10.19 17.84 -0.71
N SER A 214 -10.18 16.63 -1.24
CA SER A 214 -11.38 15.87 -1.55
C SER A 214 -11.13 14.36 -1.40
N PHE A 215 -12.19 13.57 -1.38
CA PHE A 215 -12.12 12.12 -1.21
C PHE A 215 -13.17 11.40 -2.05
N GLU A 216 -13.00 10.09 -2.19
CA GLU A 216 -14.01 9.21 -2.76
C GLU A 216 -14.04 7.89 -1.97
N SER A 217 -15.24 7.40 -1.69
CA SER A 217 -15.41 6.12 -1.03
C SER A 217 -16.28 5.12 -1.79
N ASP A 218 -16.84 5.52 -2.92
CA ASP A 218 -17.60 4.66 -3.81
C ASP A 218 -16.75 4.26 -5.02
N ARG A 219 -16.54 2.94 -5.21
CA ARG A 219 -15.75 2.43 -6.33
C ARG A 219 -16.33 2.78 -7.69
N GLN A 220 -17.66 2.74 -7.84
CA GLN A 220 -18.29 3.02 -9.13
C GLN A 220 -18.13 4.48 -9.52
N VAL A 221 -18.31 5.39 -8.57
CA VAL A 221 -18.10 6.82 -8.77
C VAL A 221 -16.64 7.11 -9.08
N PHE A 222 -15.70 6.48 -8.36
CA PHE A 222 -14.27 6.65 -8.60
C PHE A 222 -13.85 6.22 -10.01
N LEU A 223 -14.31 5.05 -10.45
CA LEU A 223 -13.94 4.53 -11.76
C LEU A 223 -14.56 5.34 -12.91
N GLY A 224 -15.76 5.90 -12.72
CA GLY A 224 -16.44 6.72 -13.70
C GLY A 224 -17.92 6.42 -13.81
N GLU A 225 -18.64 7.26 -14.53
CA GLU A 225 -20.08 7.20 -14.67
C GLU A 225 -20.55 5.81 -15.12
N ASN A 226 -21.61 5.35 -14.47
CA ASN A 226 -22.28 4.08 -14.79
C ASN A 226 -21.38 2.82 -14.69
N GLY A 227 -20.22 2.90 -14.02
CA GLY A 227 -19.32 1.76 -13.81
C GLY A 227 -18.57 1.29 -15.07
N TYR A 228 -18.51 2.09 -16.13
CA TYR A 228 -17.76 1.76 -17.36
C TYR A 228 -16.30 2.21 -17.33
N GLY A 229 -15.85 2.83 -16.24
CA GLY A 229 -14.45 3.16 -16.05
C GLY A 229 -13.58 1.97 -15.62
N SER A 230 -12.31 2.19 -15.52
CA SER A 230 -11.35 1.15 -15.12
C SER A 230 -10.32 1.69 -14.12
N TRP A 231 -9.70 0.79 -13.37
CA TRP A 231 -8.58 1.13 -12.50
C TRP A 231 -7.37 1.70 -13.27
N ALA A 232 -7.19 1.32 -14.53
CA ALA A 232 -6.13 1.86 -15.36
C ALA A 232 -6.35 3.33 -15.74
N SER A 233 -7.63 3.78 -15.76
CA SER A 233 -8.02 5.15 -16.10
C SER A 233 -9.29 5.53 -15.35
N PRO A 234 -9.21 5.82 -14.05
CA PRO A 234 -10.38 6.24 -13.28
C PRO A 234 -10.92 7.57 -13.77
N GLY A 235 -12.22 7.62 -14.07
CA GLY A 235 -12.85 8.81 -14.66
C GLY A 235 -12.77 10.04 -13.76
N VAL A 236 -12.96 9.86 -12.45
CA VAL A 236 -12.91 10.97 -11.49
C VAL A 236 -11.55 11.67 -11.42
N LEU A 237 -10.47 10.99 -11.81
CA LEU A 237 -9.13 11.59 -11.82
C LEU A 237 -8.90 12.58 -12.98
N GLN A 238 -9.85 12.73 -13.89
CA GLN A 238 -9.86 13.80 -14.89
C GLN A 238 -10.54 15.05 -14.40
N GLU A 239 -11.25 14.99 -13.26
CA GLU A 239 -11.88 16.14 -12.62
C GLU A 239 -10.88 16.90 -11.72
N ARG A 240 -11.18 18.16 -11.41
CA ARG A 240 -10.32 18.95 -10.52
C ARG A 240 -10.21 18.35 -9.13
N GLU A 241 -11.33 17.88 -8.59
CA GLU A 241 -11.47 17.30 -7.25
C GLU A 241 -12.20 15.96 -7.34
N LEU A 242 -12.03 15.11 -6.36
CA LEU A 242 -12.88 13.92 -6.16
C LEU A 242 -14.28 14.37 -5.74
N SER A 243 -15.28 13.52 -5.93
CA SER A 243 -16.70 13.91 -5.76
C SER A 243 -17.16 14.07 -4.31
N ASN A 244 -16.33 13.70 -3.33
CA ASN A 244 -16.68 13.62 -1.90
C ASN A 244 -17.90 12.71 -1.63
N SER A 245 -18.07 11.66 -2.44
CA SER A 245 -19.14 10.67 -2.25
C SER A 245 -18.84 9.77 -1.05
N LEU A 246 -19.86 9.56 -0.22
CA LEU A 246 -19.80 8.65 0.92
C LEU A 246 -20.67 7.43 0.65
N ALA A 247 -20.01 6.29 0.39
CA ALA A 247 -20.71 5.03 0.11
C ALA A 247 -21.32 4.45 1.38
N LEU A 248 -22.64 4.46 1.46
CA LEU A 248 -23.39 3.86 2.56
C LEU A 248 -23.62 2.35 2.39
N ARG A 249 -23.23 1.82 1.24
CA ARG A 249 -23.30 0.40 0.88
C ARG A 249 -22.53 0.16 -0.42
N GLY A 250 -22.25 -1.10 -0.72
CA GLY A 250 -21.60 -1.50 -1.98
C GLY A 250 -20.10 -1.72 -1.84
N ASP A 251 -19.39 -1.70 -2.95
CA ASP A 251 -17.95 -1.90 -2.98
C ASP A 251 -17.22 -0.62 -2.54
N ASN A 252 -16.80 -0.62 -1.28
CA ASN A 252 -16.16 0.53 -0.67
C ASN A 252 -14.68 0.60 -1.03
N ILE A 253 -14.24 1.83 -1.26
CA ILE A 253 -12.85 2.21 -1.37
C ILE A 253 -12.53 3.35 -0.39
N ALA A 254 -11.28 3.72 -0.27
CA ALA A 254 -10.90 5.06 0.16
C ALA A 254 -9.86 5.61 -0.80
N ALA A 255 -10.17 6.75 -1.39
CA ALA A 255 -9.28 7.54 -2.21
C ALA A 255 -9.19 8.95 -1.62
N LEU A 256 -7.98 9.48 -1.49
CA LEU A 256 -7.71 10.80 -0.94
C LEU A 256 -7.03 11.66 -2.00
N MET A 257 -7.49 12.91 -2.20
CA MET A 257 -6.81 13.88 -3.03
C MET A 257 -5.88 14.72 -2.19
N LEU A 258 -4.59 14.61 -2.47
CA LEU A 258 -3.53 15.35 -1.80
C LEU A 258 -2.81 16.23 -2.83
N HIS A 259 -2.99 17.55 -2.71
CA HIS A 259 -2.26 18.50 -3.56
C HIS A 259 -0.84 18.67 -3.02
N LEU A 260 0.15 18.13 -3.72
CA LEU A 260 1.56 18.39 -3.43
C LEU A 260 1.97 19.79 -3.89
N GLY A 261 1.14 20.41 -4.77
CA GLY A 261 1.36 21.73 -5.32
C GLY A 261 2.48 21.77 -6.35
N GLU A 262 3.04 22.95 -6.53
CA GLU A 262 4.17 23.17 -7.43
C GLU A 262 5.46 22.65 -6.80
N ILE A 263 6.18 21.80 -7.52
CA ILE A 263 7.48 21.26 -7.15
C ILE A 263 8.51 21.87 -8.10
N PRO A 264 9.38 22.78 -7.64
CA PRO A 264 10.47 23.33 -8.43
C PRO A 264 11.46 22.25 -8.91
N GLU A 265 12.27 22.58 -9.93
CA GLU A 265 13.34 21.71 -10.41
C GLU A 265 14.25 21.23 -9.25
N GLY A 266 14.51 19.94 -9.18
CA GLY A 266 15.35 19.29 -8.16
C GLY A 266 14.76 19.25 -6.75
N GLU A 267 13.61 19.88 -6.50
CA GLU A 267 12.96 19.84 -5.19
C GLU A 267 12.06 18.61 -5.02
N SER A 268 11.71 18.32 -3.76
CA SER A 268 10.86 17.19 -3.39
C SER A 268 9.70 17.61 -2.52
N ARG A 269 8.62 16.86 -2.58
CA ARG A 269 7.49 16.92 -1.64
C ARG A 269 7.24 15.53 -1.09
N ALA A 270 6.85 15.46 0.19
CA ALA A 270 6.63 14.22 0.87
C ALA A 270 5.22 14.13 1.46
N ALA A 271 4.70 12.92 1.54
CA ALA A 271 3.45 12.59 2.19
C ALA A 271 3.59 11.25 2.93
N ILE A 272 2.84 11.09 4.01
CA ILE A 272 2.69 9.84 4.73
C ILE A 272 1.23 9.42 4.62
N VAL A 273 0.99 8.22 4.12
CA VAL A 273 -0.33 7.62 3.99
C VAL A 273 -0.43 6.46 4.98
N LEU A 274 -1.51 6.42 5.74
CA LEU A 274 -1.75 5.46 6.81
C LEU A 274 -3.00 4.63 6.52
N LEU A 275 -2.83 3.32 6.50
CA LEU A 275 -3.92 2.34 6.42
C LEU A 275 -3.87 1.46 7.67
N GLY A 276 -4.93 1.42 8.44
CA GLY A 276 -4.93 0.61 9.65
C GLY A 276 -6.31 0.12 10.05
N GLN A 277 -6.35 -0.53 11.20
CA GLN A 277 -7.60 -0.97 11.83
C GLN A 277 -7.54 -0.65 13.33
N ALA A 278 -8.63 -0.10 13.86
CA ALA A 278 -8.74 0.26 15.26
C ALA A 278 -10.16 0.11 15.78
N GLU A 279 -10.30 0.12 17.11
CA GLU A 279 -11.61 0.12 17.76
C GLU A 279 -12.22 1.52 17.67
N GLY A 280 -12.97 1.75 16.60
CA GLY A 280 -13.53 3.04 16.26
C GLY A 280 -12.47 4.05 15.83
N VAL A 281 -12.89 5.28 15.52
CA VAL A 281 -11.99 6.37 15.12
C VAL A 281 -11.13 6.85 16.28
N GLU A 282 -11.69 6.91 17.49
CA GLU A 282 -10.94 7.31 18.67
C GLU A 282 -9.75 6.39 18.96
N GLY A 283 -9.91 5.08 18.72
CA GLY A 283 -8.81 4.11 18.81
C GLY A 283 -7.72 4.28 17.77
N ALA A 284 -8.03 4.91 16.63
CA ALA A 284 -7.05 5.17 15.56
C ALA A 284 -6.20 6.43 15.82
N LYS A 285 -6.72 7.41 16.55
CA LYS A 285 -6.09 8.72 16.76
C LYS A 285 -4.65 8.66 17.29
N PRO A 286 -4.30 7.81 18.29
CA PRO A 286 -2.92 7.74 18.77
C PRO A 286 -1.92 7.37 17.66
N SER A 287 -2.18 6.29 16.92
CA SER A 287 -1.31 5.87 15.81
C SER A 287 -1.28 6.89 14.67
N ILE A 288 -2.42 7.52 14.36
CA ILE A 288 -2.47 8.58 13.34
C ILE A 288 -1.63 9.78 13.78
N SER A 289 -1.77 10.23 15.04
CA SER A 289 -0.99 11.35 15.58
C SER A 289 0.50 11.06 15.59
N GLU A 290 0.90 9.87 15.99
CA GLU A 290 2.29 9.45 16.03
C GLU A 290 2.91 9.37 14.63
N PHE A 291 2.28 8.64 13.71
CA PHE A 291 2.85 8.37 12.40
C PHE A 291 2.52 9.41 11.33
N SER A 292 1.83 10.48 11.68
CA SER A 292 1.77 11.70 10.86
C SER A 292 3.08 12.51 10.89
N ASP A 293 3.93 12.28 11.90
CA ASP A 293 5.24 12.92 12.00
C ASP A 293 6.32 12.07 11.30
N PRO A 294 7.01 12.61 10.27
CA PRO A 294 8.10 11.91 9.58
C PRO A 294 9.21 11.41 10.52
N VAL A 295 9.49 12.13 11.59
CA VAL A 295 10.54 11.75 12.57
C VAL A 295 10.17 10.44 13.28
N HIS A 296 8.90 10.28 13.65
CA HIS A 296 8.41 9.04 14.27
C HIS A 296 8.37 7.89 13.28
N VAL A 297 8.01 8.14 12.03
CA VAL A 297 8.05 7.14 10.95
C VAL A 297 9.46 6.63 10.71
N ASP A 298 10.45 7.53 10.61
CA ASP A 298 11.84 7.14 10.40
C ASP A 298 12.40 6.38 11.62
N LYS A 299 12.06 6.80 12.83
CA LYS A 299 12.43 6.07 14.06
C LYS A 299 11.83 4.65 14.10
N ALA A 300 10.57 4.51 13.73
CA ALA A 300 9.91 3.21 13.65
C ALA A 300 10.53 2.30 12.58
N PHE A 301 10.93 2.87 11.44
CA PHE A 301 11.63 2.15 10.39
C PHE A 301 13.03 1.68 10.85
N GLU A 302 13.80 2.52 11.52
CA GLU A 302 15.10 2.11 12.09
C GLU A 302 14.94 1.05 13.17
N ALA A 303 13.87 1.09 13.98
CA ALA A 303 13.55 0.03 14.94
C ALA A 303 13.27 -1.30 14.24
N LEU A 304 12.52 -1.30 13.12
CA LEU A 304 12.29 -2.50 12.31
C LEU A 304 13.60 -3.08 11.74
N LYS A 305 14.48 -2.24 11.23
CA LYS A 305 15.81 -2.67 10.74
C LYS A 305 16.66 -3.26 11.86
N ALA A 306 16.67 -2.63 13.02
CA ALA A 306 17.39 -3.14 14.19
C ALA A 306 16.85 -4.49 14.66
N PHE A 307 15.54 -4.68 14.66
CA PHE A 307 14.89 -5.97 14.97
C PHE A 307 15.39 -7.09 14.04
N TRP A 308 15.37 -6.86 12.73
CA TRP A 308 15.85 -7.85 11.77
C TRP A 308 17.35 -8.11 11.89
N LYS A 309 18.15 -7.06 12.08
CA LYS A 309 19.60 -7.21 12.33
C LYS A 309 19.86 -8.09 13.54
N ALA A 310 19.14 -7.88 14.64
CA ALA A 310 19.27 -8.72 15.83
C ALA A 310 18.88 -10.17 15.56
N LYS A 311 17.80 -10.42 14.82
CA LYS A 311 17.38 -11.79 14.44
C LYS A 311 18.40 -12.49 13.56
N LEU A 312 18.94 -11.82 12.55
CA LEU A 312 19.92 -12.42 11.63
C LEU A 312 21.28 -12.65 12.31
N SER A 313 21.63 -11.87 13.32
CA SER A 313 22.93 -12.00 14.01
C SER A 313 23.05 -13.20 14.94
N VAL A 314 21.97 -13.95 15.19
CA VAL A 314 21.96 -15.14 16.07
C VAL A 314 22.86 -16.27 15.53
N ALA A 315 22.87 -16.44 14.22
CA ALA A 315 23.73 -17.42 13.57
C ALA A 315 24.20 -16.87 12.23
N GLN A 316 25.52 -16.86 12.03
CA GLN A 316 26.13 -16.38 10.79
C GLN A 316 27.24 -17.35 10.36
N VAL A 317 27.35 -17.59 9.07
CA VAL A 317 28.41 -18.36 8.47
C VAL A 317 29.19 -17.53 7.46
N ALA A 318 30.46 -17.86 7.27
CA ALA A 318 31.30 -17.29 6.22
C ALA A 318 31.98 -18.46 5.50
N THR A 319 31.65 -18.71 4.25
CA THR A 319 32.16 -19.76 3.42
C THR A 319 32.78 -19.17 2.14
N PRO A 320 33.51 -19.97 1.34
CA PRO A 320 33.96 -19.50 0.03
C PRO A 320 32.83 -19.29 -0.99
N ASP A 321 31.61 -19.72 -0.69
CA ASP A 321 30.43 -19.59 -1.57
C ASP A 321 29.49 -18.48 -1.05
N PRO A 322 29.45 -17.31 -1.68
CA PRO A 322 28.61 -16.19 -1.25
C PRO A 322 27.09 -16.46 -1.40
N ASP A 323 26.69 -17.36 -2.30
CA ASP A 323 25.29 -17.73 -2.47
C ASP A 323 24.82 -18.60 -1.29
N LEU A 324 25.67 -19.49 -0.80
CA LEU A 324 25.43 -20.28 0.40
C LEU A 324 25.33 -19.36 1.64
N ASP A 325 26.24 -18.42 1.78
CA ASP A 325 26.25 -17.46 2.88
C ASP A 325 24.96 -16.62 2.88
N ARG A 326 24.53 -16.13 1.74
CA ARG A 326 23.29 -15.38 1.57
C ARG A 326 22.07 -16.21 2.00
N MET A 327 22.00 -17.46 1.55
CA MET A 327 20.90 -18.36 1.91
C MET A 327 20.84 -18.62 3.41
N ILE A 328 21.96 -18.90 4.05
CA ILE A 328 22.00 -19.23 5.48
C ILE A 328 21.84 -17.99 6.35
N ASN A 329 22.47 -16.89 5.99
CA ASN A 329 22.52 -15.69 6.84
C ASN A 329 21.29 -14.80 6.72
N ILE A 330 20.58 -14.83 5.59
CA ILE A 330 19.46 -13.90 5.30
C ILE A 330 18.17 -14.66 5.00
N HIS A 331 18.16 -15.49 3.95
CA HIS A 331 16.89 -16.00 3.41
C HIS A 331 16.27 -17.11 4.26
N ASN A 332 17.05 -18.04 4.78
CA ASN A 332 16.53 -19.10 5.64
C ASN A 332 15.97 -18.56 6.97
N PRO A 333 16.65 -17.69 7.74
CA PRO A 333 16.08 -17.08 8.93
C PRO A 333 14.82 -16.28 8.65
N ARG A 334 14.80 -15.51 7.55
CA ARG A 334 13.62 -14.80 7.09
C ARG A 334 12.46 -15.75 6.80
N GLN A 335 12.70 -16.82 6.05
CA GLN A 335 11.67 -17.82 5.71
C GLN A 335 11.14 -18.52 6.95
N CYS A 336 12.00 -18.86 7.91
CA CYS A 336 11.57 -19.42 9.20
C CYS A 336 10.65 -18.46 9.95
N TYR A 337 10.99 -17.18 9.99
CA TYR A 337 10.14 -16.18 10.63
C TYR A 337 8.79 -16.03 9.93
N ILE A 338 8.76 -15.98 8.60
CA ILE A 338 7.54 -15.92 7.81
C ILE A 338 6.66 -17.15 8.06
N THR A 339 7.26 -18.34 8.02
CA THR A 339 6.54 -19.60 8.23
C THR A 339 5.97 -19.70 9.65
N MET A 340 6.70 -19.18 10.64
CA MET A 340 6.22 -19.14 12.03
C MET A 340 4.97 -18.26 12.18
N ASN A 341 4.88 -17.14 11.46
CA ASN A 341 3.74 -16.23 11.55
C ASN A 341 2.57 -16.66 10.65
N TRP A 342 2.84 -17.03 9.39
CA TRP A 342 1.78 -17.21 8.38
C TRP A 342 1.79 -18.61 7.76
N SER A 343 2.47 -19.60 8.37
CA SER A 343 2.62 -20.94 7.82
C SER A 343 3.26 -20.87 6.41
N ARG A 344 2.73 -21.63 5.46
CA ARG A 344 3.30 -21.74 4.12
C ARG A 344 2.89 -20.59 3.20
N TYR A 345 1.66 -20.09 3.40
CA TYR A 345 1.06 -19.07 2.56
C TYR A 345 -0.12 -18.41 3.25
N LEU A 346 -0.19 -17.10 3.19
CA LEU A 346 -1.32 -16.33 3.68
C LEU A 346 -2.51 -16.50 2.72
N SER A 347 -3.54 -17.19 3.15
CA SER A 347 -4.71 -17.53 2.33
C SER A 347 -6.02 -17.27 3.06
N LEU A 348 -7.16 -17.51 2.38
CA LEU A 348 -8.48 -17.41 2.97
C LEU A 348 -8.76 -18.46 4.07
N TYR A 349 -8.12 -19.62 4.00
CA TYR A 349 -8.42 -20.75 4.86
C TYR A 349 -7.29 -21.15 5.80
N GLN A 350 -6.07 -20.86 5.41
CA GLN A 350 -4.89 -21.37 6.11
C GLN A 350 -4.10 -20.22 6.67
N LEU A 351 -4.31 -19.97 7.93
CA LEU A 351 -3.42 -19.20 8.75
C LEU A 351 -2.80 -20.13 9.80
N GLY A 352 -1.49 -20.26 9.81
CA GLY A 352 -0.81 -20.90 10.91
C GLY A 352 -0.95 -22.43 11.03
N PHE A 353 -1.41 -23.13 10.01
CA PHE A 353 -1.30 -24.59 9.97
C PHE A 353 0.12 -24.97 9.51
N GLY A 354 1.01 -24.97 10.42
CA GLY A 354 2.37 -25.45 10.26
C GLY A 354 2.46 -26.94 10.47
#